data_00367fbd215ac741033067afd76a8649
#
_entry.id   00367fbd215ac741033067afd76a8649
#
_cell.length_a   1.000
_cell.length_b   1.000
_cell.length_c   1.000
_cell.angle_alpha   90.00
_cell.angle_beta   90.00
_cell.angle_gamma   90.00
#
_symmetry.space_group_name_H-M   'P 1'
#
loop_
_entity.id
_entity.type
_entity.pdbx_description
1 polymer ?
#
loop_
_entity_poly.entity_id
_entity_poly.type
_entity_poly.pdbx_seq_one_letter_code
_entity_poly.pdbx_strand_id
1 'polypeptide(L)'
;MKTTELVAWIGATTGIVSLGWNIYTKITANRPKPVVKAYANMVQMPPPPKNPRFLRITVQNNGTAPTTLTNVEFFDIIPRWKRILYRLHLKKRGEEVHAVLNDYRGPQIPHKLEVGTEWVALMEQNKKFEDWLETDKLWCAVHHSFSKKTVSTKIVRGPL
;
A
#
# COMPACT_ATOMS: atom_id res chain seq x y z
N MET A 1 -31.83 -33.38 -31.82
CA MET A 1 -32.14 -32.74 -30.53
C MET A 1 -33.57 -32.19 -30.60
N LYS A 2 -34.41 -32.56 -29.65
CA LYS A 2 -35.77 -31.99 -29.56
C LYS A 2 -35.66 -30.54 -29.09
N THR A 3 -36.48 -29.65 -29.59
CA THR A 3 -36.51 -28.24 -29.25
C THR A 3 -36.54 -27.98 -27.72
N THR A 4 -37.23 -28.84 -26.99
CA THR A 4 -37.30 -28.83 -25.53
C THR A 4 -35.94 -29.07 -24.85
N GLU A 5 -35.11 -29.97 -25.40
CA GLU A 5 -33.76 -30.21 -24.86
C GLU A 5 -32.84 -29.01 -25.07
N LEU A 6 -32.94 -28.34 -26.23
CA LEU A 6 -32.15 -27.15 -26.53
C LEU A 6 -32.50 -26.00 -25.57
N VAL A 7 -33.79 -25.77 -25.32
CA VAL A 7 -34.26 -24.75 -24.38
C VAL A 7 -33.77 -25.01 -22.95
N ALA A 8 -33.83 -26.30 -22.52
CA ALA A 8 -33.36 -26.70 -21.21
C ALA A 8 -31.85 -26.46 -21.04
N TRP A 9 -31.04 -26.78 -22.06
CA TRP A 9 -29.61 -26.54 -22.05
C TRP A 9 -29.26 -25.02 -22.01
N ILE A 10 -29.97 -24.22 -22.79
CA ILE A 10 -29.79 -22.75 -22.77
C ILE A 10 -30.12 -22.18 -21.37
N GLY A 11 -31.23 -22.62 -20.78
CA GLY A 11 -31.65 -22.21 -19.46
C GLY A 11 -30.63 -22.60 -18.37
N ALA A 12 -30.13 -23.83 -18.41
CA ALA A 12 -29.13 -24.31 -17.46
C ALA A 12 -27.79 -23.54 -17.58
N THR A 13 -27.31 -23.36 -18.80
CA THR A 13 -26.04 -22.58 -19.01
C THR A 13 -26.18 -21.14 -18.58
N THR A 14 -27.28 -20.48 -18.90
CA THR A 14 -27.54 -19.09 -18.47
C THR A 14 -27.60 -18.99 -16.94
N GLY A 15 -28.26 -19.97 -16.28
CA GLY A 15 -28.32 -20.04 -14.82
C GLY A 15 -26.93 -20.16 -14.17
N ILE A 16 -26.09 -21.05 -14.68
CA ILE A 16 -24.72 -21.26 -14.19
C ILE A 16 -23.87 -20.00 -14.39
N VAL A 17 -23.94 -19.36 -15.56
CA VAL A 17 -23.20 -18.13 -15.85
C VAL A 17 -23.64 -16.99 -14.94
N SER A 18 -24.95 -16.83 -14.74
CA SER A 18 -25.51 -15.80 -13.84
C SER A 18 -25.10 -16.03 -12.40
N LEU A 19 -25.12 -17.27 -11.92
CA LEU A 19 -24.67 -17.62 -10.58
C LEU A 19 -23.17 -17.33 -10.40
N GLY A 20 -22.35 -17.75 -11.37
CA GLY A 20 -20.92 -17.48 -11.38
C GLY A 20 -20.61 -15.99 -11.38
N TRP A 21 -21.35 -15.21 -12.18
CA TRP A 21 -21.21 -13.75 -12.20
C TRP A 21 -21.59 -13.10 -10.86
N ASN A 22 -22.70 -13.53 -10.25
CA ASN A 22 -23.14 -13.04 -8.94
C ASN A 22 -22.11 -13.35 -7.84
N ILE A 23 -21.56 -14.56 -7.82
CA ILE A 23 -20.50 -14.94 -6.87
C ILE A 23 -19.26 -14.08 -7.11
N TYR A 24 -18.81 -13.96 -8.35
CA TYR A 24 -17.66 -13.16 -8.73
C TYR A 24 -17.81 -11.68 -8.32
N THR A 25 -18.94 -11.07 -8.65
CA THR A 25 -19.22 -9.67 -8.29
C THR A 25 -19.28 -9.50 -6.78
N LYS A 26 -19.90 -10.42 -6.03
CA LYS A 26 -19.99 -10.36 -4.58
C LYS A 26 -18.59 -10.48 -3.91
N ILE A 27 -17.72 -11.35 -4.43
CA ILE A 27 -16.36 -11.51 -3.93
C ILE A 27 -15.46 -10.32 -4.29
N THR A 28 -15.66 -9.74 -5.48
CA THR A 28 -14.81 -8.62 -5.95
C THR A 28 -15.30 -7.25 -5.50
N ALA A 29 -16.62 -7.08 -5.32
CA ALA A 29 -17.22 -5.81 -4.93
C ALA A 29 -16.90 -5.39 -3.49
N ASN A 30 -16.63 -6.33 -2.59
CA ASN A 30 -16.44 -6.05 -1.17
C ASN A 30 -14.96 -6.13 -0.77
N ARG A 31 -14.12 -5.32 -1.44
CA ARG A 31 -12.67 -5.31 -1.19
C ARG A 31 -12.17 -3.91 -0.84
N PRO A 32 -11.35 -3.77 0.20
CA PRO A 32 -10.61 -2.55 0.43
C PRO A 32 -9.54 -2.38 -0.66
N LYS A 33 -9.29 -1.13 -1.04
CA LYS A 33 -8.26 -0.76 -2.01
C LYS A 33 -7.44 0.40 -1.45
N PRO A 34 -6.55 0.13 -0.49
CA PRO A 34 -5.71 1.18 0.07
C PRO A 34 -4.73 1.69 -0.99
N VAL A 35 -4.65 3.00 -1.11
CA VAL A 35 -3.71 3.73 -1.95
C VAL A 35 -2.78 4.50 -1.04
N VAL A 36 -1.49 4.33 -1.20
CA VAL A 36 -0.46 4.96 -0.37
C VAL A 36 0.24 6.05 -1.18
N LYS A 37 0.44 7.21 -0.56
CA LYS A 37 1.27 8.30 -1.08
C LYS A 37 2.23 8.74 0.02
N ALA A 38 3.49 8.96 -0.34
CA ALA A 38 4.50 9.40 0.62
C ALA A 38 5.34 10.54 0.00
N TYR A 39 5.37 11.67 0.68
CA TYR A 39 6.08 12.88 0.25
C TYR A 39 7.06 13.31 1.32
N ALA A 40 8.34 13.41 0.95
CA ALA A 40 9.40 13.94 1.79
C ALA A 40 9.60 15.44 1.55
N ASN A 41 10.36 16.08 2.42
CA ASN A 41 10.71 17.51 2.38
C ASN A 41 9.49 18.44 2.48
N MET A 42 8.44 18.01 3.17
CA MET A 42 7.31 18.88 3.46
C MET A 42 7.68 19.88 4.56
N VAL A 43 7.29 21.13 4.38
CA VAL A 43 7.50 22.22 5.34
C VAL A 43 6.16 22.63 5.91
N GLN A 44 6.12 22.89 7.20
CA GLN A 44 4.92 23.42 7.85
C GLN A 44 4.79 24.93 7.58
N MET A 45 3.58 25.37 7.27
CA MET A 45 3.27 26.80 7.13
C MET A 45 2.30 27.25 8.24
N PRO A 46 2.63 28.30 9.02
CA PRO A 46 3.89 29.06 9.03
C PRO A 46 5.06 28.22 9.54
N PRO A 47 6.29 28.47 9.05
CA PRO A 47 7.44 27.68 9.45
C PRO A 47 7.76 27.89 10.94
N PRO A 48 7.99 26.82 11.72
CA PRO A 48 8.46 26.93 13.08
C PRO A 48 9.93 27.40 13.11
N PRO A 49 10.44 27.91 14.26
CA PRO A 49 11.78 28.50 14.36
C PRO A 49 12.93 27.63 13.85
N LYS A 50 12.81 26.30 13.97
CA LYS A 50 13.82 25.33 13.50
C LYS A 50 13.60 24.85 12.07
N ASN A 51 12.50 25.25 11.42
CA ASN A 51 12.11 24.86 10.08
C ASN A 51 12.34 23.35 9.78
N PRO A 52 11.81 22.44 10.62
CA PRO A 52 12.01 21.02 10.44
C PRO A 52 11.32 20.53 9.16
N ARG A 53 11.95 19.58 8.48
CA ARG A 53 11.37 18.90 7.33
C ARG A 53 10.56 17.71 7.79
N PHE A 54 9.44 17.45 7.12
CA PHE A 54 8.53 16.37 7.44
C PHE A 54 8.38 15.40 6.26
N LEU A 55 8.23 14.13 6.60
CA LEU A 55 7.67 13.11 5.72
C LEU A 55 6.16 13.03 5.98
N ARG A 56 5.38 13.26 4.94
CA ARG A 56 3.93 13.04 4.97
C ARG A 56 3.60 11.70 4.31
N ILE A 57 2.92 10.85 5.04
CA ILE A 57 2.37 9.59 4.53
C ILE A 57 0.86 9.72 4.55
N THR A 58 0.24 9.41 3.43
CA THR A 58 -1.20 9.44 3.24
C THR A 58 -1.65 8.07 2.77
N VAL A 59 -2.62 7.48 3.44
CA VAL A 59 -3.25 6.22 3.04
C VAL A 59 -4.74 6.45 2.89
N GLN A 60 -5.26 6.28 1.69
CA GLN A 60 -6.67 6.44 1.38
C GLN A 60 -7.28 5.11 0.97
N ASN A 61 -8.46 4.77 1.50
CA ASN A 61 -9.17 3.58 1.08
C ASN A 61 -10.15 3.90 -0.07
N ASN A 62 -9.74 3.61 -1.29
CA ASN A 62 -10.56 3.78 -2.50
C ASN A 62 -11.37 2.51 -2.84
N GLY A 63 -11.45 1.57 -1.93
CA GLY A 63 -12.22 0.34 -2.08
C GLY A 63 -13.67 0.49 -1.62
N THR A 64 -14.34 -0.63 -1.54
CA THR A 64 -15.76 -0.75 -1.16
C THR A 64 -15.95 -1.40 0.21
N ALA A 65 -14.88 -1.81 0.87
CA ALA A 65 -14.90 -2.36 2.21
C ALA A 65 -13.89 -1.65 3.12
N PRO A 66 -14.15 -1.56 4.44
CA PRO A 66 -13.19 -1.03 5.40
C PRO A 66 -11.99 -1.95 5.55
N THR A 67 -10.87 -1.41 6.01
CA THR A 67 -9.67 -2.17 6.37
C THR A 67 -9.00 -1.55 7.60
N THR A 68 -8.11 -2.30 8.25
CA THR A 68 -7.33 -1.76 9.37
C THR A 68 -5.87 -1.68 8.96
N LEU A 69 -5.29 -0.50 9.07
CA LEU A 69 -3.85 -0.30 8.93
C LEU A 69 -3.17 -0.86 10.18
N THR A 70 -2.21 -1.75 9.98
CA THR A 70 -1.55 -2.47 11.10
C THR A 70 -0.11 -2.05 11.31
N ASN A 71 0.58 -1.66 10.24
CA ASN A 71 1.97 -1.23 10.31
C ASN A 71 2.35 -0.38 9.10
N VAL A 72 3.34 0.50 9.27
CA VAL A 72 3.99 1.25 8.20
C VAL A 72 5.49 1.05 8.29
N GLU A 73 6.10 0.66 7.20
CA GLU A 73 7.51 0.33 7.11
C GLU A 73 8.19 1.09 5.99
N PHE A 74 9.46 1.36 6.18
CA PHE A 74 10.35 1.91 5.16
C PHE A 74 11.38 0.86 4.75
N PHE A 75 11.63 0.73 3.47
CA PHE A 75 12.59 -0.25 2.95
C PHE A 75 13.23 0.22 1.66
N ASP A 76 14.42 -0.32 1.39
CA ASP A 76 15.13 -0.08 0.15
C ASP A 76 14.79 -1.14 -0.89
N ILE A 77 14.47 -0.73 -2.11
CA ILE A 77 14.18 -1.69 -3.19
C ILE A 77 15.47 -2.20 -3.80
N ILE A 78 15.67 -3.50 -3.66
CA ILE A 78 16.73 -4.21 -4.36
C ILE A 78 16.31 -4.39 -5.84
N PRO A 79 17.14 -3.96 -6.81
CA PRO A 79 16.89 -4.16 -8.23
C PRO A 79 16.63 -5.64 -8.56
N ARG A 80 15.76 -5.90 -9.53
CA ARG A 80 15.35 -7.28 -9.91
C ARG A 80 16.53 -8.21 -10.20
N TRP A 81 17.56 -7.71 -10.88
CA TRP A 81 18.76 -8.50 -11.19
C TRP A 81 19.56 -8.92 -9.95
N LYS A 82 19.65 -8.06 -8.92
CA LYS A 82 20.26 -8.41 -7.64
C LYS A 82 19.45 -9.49 -6.91
N ARG A 83 18.09 -9.44 -6.98
CA ARG A 83 17.23 -10.49 -6.41
C ARG A 83 17.51 -11.86 -7.04
N ILE A 84 17.77 -11.91 -8.34
CA ILE A 84 18.13 -13.16 -9.04
C ILE A 84 19.48 -13.68 -8.53
N LEU A 85 20.49 -12.81 -8.38
CA LEU A 85 21.80 -13.19 -7.83
C LEU A 85 21.71 -13.70 -6.39
N TYR A 86 20.84 -13.10 -5.55
CA TYR A 86 20.59 -13.61 -4.20
C TYR A 86 19.87 -14.96 -4.20
N ARG A 87 18.94 -15.18 -5.12
CA ARG A 87 18.22 -16.46 -5.27
C ARG A 87 19.15 -17.58 -5.73
N LEU A 88 20.18 -17.26 -6.51
CA LEU A 88 21.20 -18.19 -6.98
C LEU A 88 22.35 -18.36 -5.97
N HIS A 89 22.26 -17.78 -4.77
CA HIS A 89 23.31 -17.79 -3.73
C HIS A 89 24.67 -17.23 -4.18
N LEU A 90 24.71 -16.52 -5.30
CA LEU A 90 25.92 -15.91 -5.85
C LEU A 90 26.37 -14.65 -5.09
N LYS A 91 25.49 -14.10 -4.25
CA LYS A 91 25.78 -12.94 -3.40
C LYS A 91 25.05 -13.06 -2.07
N LYS A 92 25.72 -12.70 -0.96
CA LYS A 92 25.04 -12.57 0.34
C LYS A 92 24.03 -11.42 0.26
N ARG A 93 22.83 -11.66 0.80
CA ARG A 93 21.80 -10.63 0.94
C ARG A 93 22.36 -9.55 1.87
N GLY A 94 22.52 -8.33 1.37
CA GLY A 94 22.85 -7.18 2.21
C GLY A 94 21.72 -6.92 3.20
N GLU A 95 22.02 -6.26 4.32
CA GLU A 95 20.99 -5.80 5.26
C GLU A 95 20.03 -4.87 4.52
N GLU A 96 18.80 -5.33 4.32
CA GLU A 96 17.71 -4.45 3.92
C GLU A 96 17.42 -3.56 5.12
N VAL A 97 17.55 -2.27 4.94
CA VAL A 97 17.20 -1.32 6.00
C VAL A 97 15.68 -1.32 6.10
N HIS A 98 15.18 -1.93 7.17
CA HIS A 98 13.78 -1.82 7.54
C HIS A 98 13.67 -0.88 8.74
N ALA A 99 12.92 0.19 8.57
CA ALA A 99 12.54 1.06 9.67
C ALA A 99 11.02 1.05 9.80
N VAL A 100 10.54 0.88 11.01
CA VAL A 100 9.11 0.95 11.34
C VAL A 100 8.78 2.37 11.77
N LEU A 101 7.62 2.86 11.39
CA LEU A 101 7.12 4.16 11.79
C LEU A 101 6.68 4.13 13.26
N ASN A 102 7.50 4.68 14.17
CA ASN A 102 7.22 4.67 15.60
C ASN A 102 6.91 6.06 16.17
N ASP A 103 7.54 7.10 15.64
CA ASP A 103 7.39 8.48 16.13
C ASP A 103 6.82 9.36 15.02
N TYR A 104 5.52 9.64 15.11
CA TYR A 104 4.80 10.43 14.12
C TYR A 104 3.62 11.17 14.74
N ARG A 105 3.21 12.25 14.11
CA ARG A 105 1.99 12.99 14.43
C ARG A 105 0.86 12.49 13.53
N GLY A 106 -0.23 12.04 14.13
CA GLY A 106 -1.39 11.50 13.42
C GLY A 106 -2.13 10.45 14.24
N PRO A 107 -3.21 9.86 13.69
CA PRO A 107 -3.94 8.79 14.35
C PRO A 107 -3.06 7.56 14.52
N GLN A 108 -3.05 7.00 15.73
CA GLN A 108 -2.22 5.84 16.05
C GLN A 108 -2.61 4.59 15.26
N ILE A 109 -1.62 3.76 14.99
CA ILE A 109 -1.79 2.42 14.42
C ILE A 109 -1.88 1.41 15.58
N PRO A 110 -2.78 0.40 15.52
CA PRO A 110 -3.67 0.07 14.40
C PRO A 110 -4.83 1.06 14.23
N HIS A 111 -5.12 1.43 12.96
CA HIS A 111 -6.16 2.40 12.63
C HIS A 111 -7.16 1.82 11.63
N LYS A 112 -8.46 1.90 11.97
CA LYS A 112 -9.54 1.49 11.07
C LYS A 112 -9.73 2.54 9.99
N LEU A 113 -9.61 2.14 8.73
CA LEU A 113 -9.75 2.98 7.56
C LEU A 113 -11.07 2.65 6.86
N GLU A 114 -12.06 3.50 7.03
CA GLU A 114 -13.36 3.37 6.38
C GLU A 114 -13.27 3.65 4.87
N VAL A 115 -14.31 3.30 4.15
CA VAL A 115 -14.41 3.56 2.71
C VAL A 115 -14.39 5.06 2.44
N GLY A 116 -13.52 5.49 1.52
CA GLY A 116 -13.36 6.91 1.16
C GLY A 116 -12.61 7.76 2.18
N THR A 117 -12.22 7.20 3.33
CA THR A 117 -11.47 7.96 4.35
C THR A 117 -9.97 7.92 4.11
N GLU A 118 -9.28 8.88 4.71
CA GLU A 118 -7.84 9.08 4.62
C GLU A 118 -7.21 9.03 6.02
N TRP A 119 -6.09 8.32 6.14
CA TRP A 119 -5.20 8.37 7.28
C TRP A 119 -3.93 9.14 6.90
N VAL A 120 -3.53 10.07 7.74
CA VAL A 120 -2.35 10.92 7.49
C VAL A 120 -1.41 10.85 8.69
N ALA A 121 -0.14 10.59 8.42
CA ALA A 121 0.94 10.68 9.39
C ALA A 121 2.01 11.67 8.93
N LEU A 122 2.53 12.43 9.89
CA LEU A 122 3.64 13.34 9.70
C LEU A 122 4.78 12.91 10.62
N MET A 123 5.92 12.57 10.03
CA MET A 123 7.14 12.21 10.74
C MET A 123 8.20 13.29 10.50
N GLU A 124 8.85 13.76 11.55
CA GLU A 124 9.99 14.65 11.41
C GLU A 124 11.18 13.90 10.82
N GLN A 125 11.82 14.49 9.80
CA GLN A 125 12.96 13.87 9.14
C GLN A 125 14.21 14.12 9.98
N ASN A 126 14.87 13.04 10.37
CA ASN A 126 16.18 13.10 10.99
C ASN A 126 17.28 12.91 9.92
N LYS A 127 18.53 13.24 10.28
CA LYS A 127 19.68 13.14 9.38
C LYS A 127 19.81 11.76 8.74
N LYS A 128 19.60 10.68 9.51
CA LYS A 128 19.67 9.30 9.00
C LYS A 128 18.63 9.04 7.90
N PHE A 129 17.43 9.60 8.04
CA PHE A 129 16.37 9.46 7.05
C PHE A 129 16.68 10.30 5.79
N GLU A 130 17.30 11.48 5.96
CA GLU A 130 17.77 12.30 4.84
C GLU A 130 18.83 11.57 4.01
N ASP A 131 19.81 10.93 4.67
CA ASP A 131 20.84 10.11 4.00
C ASP A 131 20.21 8.98 3.18
N TRP A 132 19.14 8.32 3.70
CA TRP A 132 18.41 7.30 2.95
C TRP A 132 17.63 7.86 1.76
N LEU A 133 17.06 9.05 1.89
CA LEU A 133 16.39 9.73 0.79
C LEU A 133 17.34 10.05 -0.36
N GLU A 134 18.62 10.36 -0.06
CA GLU A 134 19.61 10.66 -1.08
C GLU A 134 19.87 9.49 -2.02
N THR A 135 19.70 8.26 -1.55
CA THR A 135 19.87 7.06 -2.39
C THR A 135 18.78 6.92 -3.47
N ASP A 136 17.71 7.69 -3.40
CA ASP A 136 16.52 7.65 -4.28
C ASP A 136 15.86 6.26 -4.40
N LYS A 137 16.09 5.38 -3.42
CA LYS A 137 15.60 4.00 -3.40
C LYS A 137 14.62 3.71 -2.29
N LEU A 138 14.33 4.72 -1.46
CA LEU A 138 13.48 4.55 -0.29
C LEU A 138 12.01 4.42 -0.67
N TRP A 139 11.38 3.38 -0.14
CA TRP A 139 9.97 3.08 -0.33
C TRP A 139 9.25 3.00 1.02
N CYS A 140 7.97 3.33 0.98
CA CYS A 140 7.06 3.17 2.09
C CYS A 140 6.12 2.01 1.78
N ALA A 141 5.98 1.05 2.71
CA ALA A 141 5.01 -0.03 2.66
C ALA A 141 4.02 0.10 3.80
N VAL A 142 2.78 -0.16 3.50
CA VAL A 142 1.68 -0.16 4.46
C VAL A 142 1.06 -1.55 4.53
N HIS A 143 1.00 -2.07 5.73
CA HIS A 143 0.34 -3.33 6.04
C HIS A 143 -1.12 -3.08 6.43
N HIS A 144 -2.01 -3.96 6.01
CA HIS A 144 -3.42 -3.87 6.34
C HIS A 144 -4.05 -5.24 6.56
N SER A 145 -5.11 -5.30 7.38
CA SER A 145 -5.71 -6.56 7.86
C SER A 145 -6.35 -7.42 6.78
N PHE A 146 -6.71 -6.85 5.63
CA PHE A 146 -7.44 -7.57 4.58
C PHE A 146 -6.56 -8.52 3.76
N SER A 147 -5.28 -8.23 3.63
CA SER A 147 -4.38 -9.01 2.77
C SER A 147 -2.99 -9.14 3.39
N LYS A 148 -2.34 -10.28 3.19
CA LYS A 148 -0.92 -10.45 3.50
C LYS A 148 0.01 -9.64 2.59
N LYS A 149 -0.51 -9.13 1.45
CA LYS A 149 0.25 -8.30 0.52
C LYS A 149 0.24 -6.87 1.03
N THR A 150 1.41 -6.28 1.15
CA THR A 150 1.59 -4.86 1.48
C THR A 150 1.32 -3.99 0.27
N VAL A 151 0.83 -2.79 0.52
CA VAL A 151 0.75 -1.74 -0.50
C VAL A 151 1.95 -0.83 -0.34
N SER A 152 2.75 -0.68 -1.38
CA SER A 152 3.99 0.10 -1.31
C SER A 152 4.04 1.20 -2.37
N THR A 153 4.68 2.31 -2.02
CA THR A 153 4.93 3.43 -2.91
C THR A 153 6.36 3.95 -2.74
N LYS A 154 6.93 4.49 -3.81
CA LYS A 154 8.19 5.23 -3.73
C LYS A 154 7.96 6.54 -2.99
N ILE A 155 8.89 6.93 -2.13
CA ILE A 155 8.84 8.24 -1.48
C ILE A 155 9.27 9.29 -2.49
N VAL A 156 8.39 10.25 -2.74
CA VAL A 156 8.63 11.36 -3.67
C VAL A 156 9.17 12.55 -2.88
N ARG A 157 10.25 13.15 -3.35
CA ARG A 157 10.73 14.41 -2.77
C ARG A 157 9.79 15.53 -3.20
N GLY A 158 9.28 16.28 -2.24
CA GLY A 158 8.58 17.53 -2.52
C GLY A 158 9.53 18.55 -3.16
N PRO A 159 9.02 19.59 -3.82
CA PRO A 159 9.85 20.70 -4.28
C PRO A 159 10.57 21.31 -3.07
N LEU A 160 11.85 21.58 -3.26
CA LEU A 160 12.70 22.31 -2.29
C LEU A 160 12.28 23.77 -2.24
#